data_f09c7cba06fc9e673323cbc7ebc00448
#
_entry.id   f09c7cba06fc9e673323cbc7ebc00448
#
_cell.length_a   1.000
_cell.length_b   1.000
_cell.length_c   1.000
_cell.angle_alpha   90.00
_cell.angle_beta   90.00
_cell.angle_gamma   90.00
#
_symmetry.space_group_name_H-M   'P 1'
#
loop_
_entity.id
_entity.type
_entity.pdbx_description
1 polymer ?
#
loop_
_entity_poly.entity_id
_entity_poly.type
_entity_poly.pdbx_seq_one_letter_code
_entity_poly.pdbx_strand_id
1 'polypeptide(L)'
;MKIRILILALIALFPCFTHGDQQVDHDSPEGWAMAFMTTSAQNLGQSPPHAVSIKDFSISAELSSIPRLTKEQQRIGFGGFKDEDLNKSPAFGRLRANIGLPWDLNAELSWTPPLQINDSKPDHLWGAALSKPLINNEKFGLGLRIFLLRGGVIASVTCSEDTVNSAIYSLQNTAGCVGLSDDKLQMDHEGIELFLSFKNASAILPWISIATSNIDNSVEIDAPLEVGRERATIYSSGTTQTISLGFNYDIRENWSLNAASSYTPLDAQRPRDTSGNDNFWNVKLGLTVRY
;
A
#
# COMPACT_ATOMS: atom_id res chain seq x y z
N MET A 1 47.84 -36.19 -37.04
CA MET A 1 46.66 -35.47 -37.59
C MET A 1 45.40 -36.04 -36.91
N LYS A 2 44.52 -35.18 -36.32
CA LYS A 2 43.25 -35.53 -35.66
C LYS A 2 43.30 -35.67 -34.13
N ILE A 3 43.55 -34.57 -33.40
CA ILE A 3 43.04 -34.32 -32.06
C ILE A 3 42.63 -32.81 -32.05
N ARG A 4 41.44 -32.51 -32.52
CA ARG A 4 40.79 -31.21 -32.43
C ARG A 4 39.28 -31.37 -32.63
N ILE A 5 38.56 -32.01 -31.74
CA ILE A 5 37.08 -31.92 -31.61
C ILE A 5 36.75 -32.62 -30.29
N LEU A 6 36.97 -31.95 -29.15
CA LEU A 6 36.36 -32.39 -27.86
C LEU A 6 36.39 -31.31 -26.76
N ILE A 7 36.33 -30.05 -27.13
CA ILE A 7 36.26 -28.94 -26.12
C ILE A 7 35.05 -28.01 -26.36
N LEU A 8 34.04 -28.39 -27.10
CA LEU A 8 32.88 -27.55 -27.43
C LEU A 8 31.55 -28.02 -26.82
N ALA A 9 31.56 -28.97 -25.90
CA ALA A 9 30.33 -29.55 -25.33
C ALA A 9 30.19 -29.36 -23.81
N LEU A 10 30.97 -28.46 -23.17
CA LEU A 10 30.91 -28.27 -21.72
C LEU A 10 30.47 -26.85 -21.28
N ILE A 11 29.91 -26.06 -22.16
CA ILE A 11 29.46 -24.68 -21.83
C ILE A 11 27.92 -24.55 -21.73
N ALA A 12 27.17 -25.64 -21.80
CA ALA A 12 25.71 -25.61 -21.89
C ALA A 12 24.98 -26.07 -20.62
N LEU A 13 25.59 -26.01 -19.42
CA LEU A 13 24.95 -26.43 -18.18
C LEU A 13 25.17 -25.46 -17.02
N PHE A 14 25.28 -24.17 -17.29
CA PHE A 14 24.98 -23.20 -16.21
C PHE A 14 23.52 -22.80 -16.38
N PRO A 15 22.65 -23.10 -15.38
CA PRO A 15 21.33 -22.47 -15.35
C PRO A 15 21.58 -20.97 -15.33
N CYS A 16 21.17 -20.29 -16.39
CA CYS A 16 21.16 -18.85 -16.48
C CYS A 16 20.13 -18.39 -15.42
N PHE A 17 20.57 -18.00 -14.24
CA PHE A 17 19.74 -17.27 -13.30
C PHE A 17 19.47 -15.93 -13.94
N THR A 18 18.37 -15.83 -14.65
CA THR A 18 17.89 -14.56 -15.19
C THR A 18 17.38 -13.73 -14.00
N HIS A 19 18.16 -12.77 -13.55
CA HIS A 19 17.60 -11.61 -12.88
C HIS A 19 16.82 -10.88 -13.97
N GLY A 20 15.52 -10.98 -13.92
CA GLY A 20 14.64 -10.31 -14.88
C GLY A 20 14.01 -9.09 -14.22
N ASP A 21 14.55 -7.90 -14.49
CA ASP A 21 13.83 -6.66 -14.19
C ASP A 21 12.72 -6.50 -15.23
N GLN A 22 11.48 -6.38 -14.78
CA GLN A 22 10.33 -6.22 -15.65
C GLN A 22 9.54 -4.97 -15.28
N GLN A 23 9.31 -4.09 -16.26
CA GLN A 23 8.36 -3.00 -16.14
C GLN A 23 6.98 -3.50 -16.59
N VAL A 24 5.95 -3.28 -15.76
CA VAL A 24 4.56 -3.61 -16.09
C VAL A 24 3.70 -2.35 -16.08
N ASP A 25 2.62 -2.37 -16.84
CA ASP A 25 1.66 -1.27 -16.86
C ASP A 25 0.90 -1.21 -15.51
N HIS A 26 0.49 -0.01 -15.12
CA HIS A 26 -0.19 0.23 -13.85
C HIS A 26 -1.51 -0.53 -13.73
N ASP A 27 -2.19 -0.73 -14.84
CA ASP A 27 -3.45 -1.46 -14.98
C ASP A 27 -3.28 -2.93 -15.37
N SER A 28 -2.04 -3.43 -15.51
CA SER A 28 -1.80 -4.87 -15.60
C SER A 28 -2.20 -5.57 -14.30
N PRO A 29 -2.44 -6.88 -14.27
CA PRO A 29 -2.79 -7.59 -13.04
C PRO A 29 -1.79 -7.39 -11.90
N GLU A 30 -0.49 -7.45 -12.21
CA GLU A 30 0.59 -7.23 -11.26
C GLU A 30 0.67 -5.76 -10.82
N GLY A 31 0.56 -4.80 -11.77
CA GLY A 31 0.55 -3.37 -11.49
C GLY A 31 -0.63 -2.96 -10.62
N TRP A 32 -1.83 -3.47 -10.92
CA TRP A 32 -3.01 -3.29 -10.11
C TRP A 32 -2.82 -3.81 -8.67
N ALA A 33 -2.24 -5.00 -8.50
CA ALA A 33 -2.00 -5.56 -7.17
C ALA A 33 -1.04 -4.69 -6.34
N MET A 34 0.04 -4.19 -6.96
CA MET A 34 0.95 -3.25 -6.31
C MET A 34 0.24 -1.95 -5.94
N ALA A 35 -0.61 -1.41 -6.84
CA ALA A 35 -1.41 -0.22 -6.56
C ALA A 35 -2.42 -0.45 -5.44
N PHE A 36 -3.10 -1.59 -5.41
CA PHE A 36 -4.04 -1.98 -4.36
C PHE A 36 -3.36 -2.04 -2.99
N MET A 37 -2.20 -2.68 -2.89
CA MET A 37 -1.44 -2.80 -1.65
C MET A 37 -0.92 -1.45 -1.17
N THR A 38 -0.38 -0.62 -2.06
CA THR A 38 0.09 0.74 -1.73
C THR A 38 -1.07 1.63 -1.31
N THR A 39 -2.22 1.53 -1.98
CA THR A 39 -3.44 2.26 -1.62
C THR A 39 -3.94 1.86 -0.23
N SER A 40 -3.79 0.60 0.18
CA SER A 40 -4.15 0.16 1.53
C SER A 40 -3.32 0.85 2.61
N ALA A 41 -2.07 1.20 2.29
CA ALA A 41 -1.13 1.88 3.19
C ALA A 41 -1.05 3.41 2.99
N GLN A 42 -1.88 4.00 2.12
CA GLN A 42 -1.85 5.43 1.81
C GLN A 42 -1.75 6.32 3.05
N ASN A 43 -0.88 7.36 2.98
CA ASN A 43 -0.71 8.34 4.04
C ASN A 43 -1.71 9.50 3.91
N LEU A 44 -3.02 9.22 3.71
CA LEU A 44 -4.07 10.23 3.70
C LEU A 44 -4.29 10.82 5.10
N GLY A 45 -4.81 12.04 5.15
CA GLY A 45 -5.12 12.71 6.41
C GLY A 45 -6.26 12.02 7.18
N GLN A 46 -6.20 12.13 8.49
CA GLN A 46 -7.27 11.66 9.41
C GLN A 46 -8.30 12.73 9.71
N SER A 47 -7.94 13.98 9.46
CA SER A 47 -8.74 15.16 9.77
C SER A 47 -8.39 16.30 8.83
N PRO A 48 -9.32 17.24 8.62
CA PRO A 48 -9.02 18.49 7.93
C PRO A 48 -7.92 19.27 8.63
N PRO A 49 -7.01 19.92 7.89
CA PRO A 49 -6.06 20.83 8.47
C PRO A 49 -6.76 21.96 9.24
N HIS A 50 -6.30 22.23 10.44
CA HIS A 50 -6.75 23.33 11.26
C HIS A 50 -5.54 24.13 11.77
N ALA A 51 -5.76 25.36 12.13
CA ALA A 51 -4.69 26.16 12.72
C ALA A 51 -4.27 25.54 14.05
N VAL A 52 -2.98 25.25 14.16
CA VAL A 52 -2.35 24.67 15.36
C VAL A 52 -1.33 25.69 15.84
N SER A 53 -1.33 25.99 17.15
CA SER A 53 -0.35 26.94 17.70
C SER A 53 1.07 26.38 17.54
N ILE A 54 2.04 27.26 17.41
CA ILE A 54 3.44 26.88 17.33
C ILE A 54 3.81 26.07 18.59
N LYS A 55 4.39 24.90 18.41
CA LYS A 55 4.80 23.93 19.44
C LYS A 55 3.68 23.06 20.01
N ASP A 56 2.41 23.32 19.73
CA ASP A 56 1.37 22.36 20.06
C ASP A 56 1.65 21.06 19.25
N PHE A 57 1.52 19.92 19.89
CA PHE A 57 1.73 18.65 19.23
C PHE A 57 0.60 17.68 19.54
N SER A 58 0.43 16.73 18.67
CA SER A 58 -0.50 15.62 18.89
C SER A 58 0.09 14.29 18.45
N ILE A 59 -0.36 13.23 19.10
CA ILE A 59 -0.04 11.86 18.73
C ILE A 59 -1.35 11.16 18.42
N SER A 60 -1.37 10.37 17.35
CA SER A 60 -2.52 9.55 17.01
C SER A 60 -2.12 8.13 16.64
N ALA A 61 -3.00 7.18 16.98
CA ALA A 61 -2.97 5.82 16.52
C ALA A 61 -4.10 5.62 15.51
N GLU A 62 -3.79 5.02 14.38
CA GLU A 62 -4.72 4.73 13.29
C GLU A 62 -4.80 3.22 13.06
N LEU A 63 -6.01 2.74 12.78
CA LEU A 63 -6.28 1.41 12.27
C LEU A 63 -7.11 1.53 11.00
N SER A 64 -6.64 0.92 9.92
CA SER A 64 -7.30 0.85 8.61
C SER A 64 -7.67 -0.58 8.27
N SER A 65 -8.86 -0.80 7.72
CA SER A 65 -9.22 -2.10 7.14
C SER A 65 -8.54 -2.30 5.79
N ILE A 66 -8.16 -3.55 5.48
CA ILE A 66 -7.74 -3.97 4.15
C ILE A 66 -8.82 -4.89 3.59
N PRO A 67 -9.47 -4.56 2.47
CA PRO A 67 -10.51 -5.38 1.88
C PRO A 67 -9.96 -6.75 1.47
N ARG A 68 -10.75 -7.79 1.70
CA ARG A 68 -10.38 -9.12 1.24
C ARG A 68 -10.62 -9.25 -0.26
N LEU A 69 -9.63 -9.73 -0.99
CA LEU A 69 -9.69 -9.98 -2.42
C LEU A 69 -10.38 -11.31 -2.72
N THR A 70 -11.16 -11.35 -3.79
CA THR A 70 -11.71 -12.57 -4.36
C THR A 70 -10.62 -13.41 -5.03
N LYS A 71 -10.91 -14.66 -5.40
CA LYS A 71 -9.95 -15.49 -6.12
C LYS A 71 -9.61 -14.91 -7.51
N GLU A 72 -10.57 -14.31 -8.18
CA GLU A 72 -10.34 -13.64 -9.47
C GLU A 72 -9.39 -12.46 -9.33
N GLN A 73 -9.52 -11.68 -8.26
CA GLN A 73 -8.64 -10.56 -7.96
C GLN A 73 -7.23 -10.99 -7.55
N GLN A 74 -7.10 -12.17 -6.93
CA GLN A 74 -5.80 -12.74 -6.56
C GLN A 74 -5.06 -13.38 -7.76
N ARG A 75 -5.72 -13.52 -8.91
CA ARG A 75 -5.13 -14.04 -10.13
C ARG A 75 -4.35 -12.95 -10.85
N ILE A 76 -3.09 -12.75 -10.42
CA ILE A 76 -2.22 -11.69 -10.90
C ILE A 76 -0.89 -12.18 -11.47
N GLY A 77 -0.34 -13.30 -10.99
CA GLY A 77 0.95 -13.79 -11.45
C GLY A 77 0.93 -14.23 -12.93
N PHE A 78 2.05 -14.06 -13.61
CA PHE A 78 2.22 -14.35 -15.04
C PHE A 78 1.19 -13.64 -15.94
N GLY A 79 0.96 -12.35 -15.70
CA GLY A 79 0.00 -11.58 -16.47
C GLY A 79 -1.46 -11.99 -16.21
N GLY A 80 -1.80 -12.44 -15.01
CA GLY A 80 -3.17 -12.79 -14.62
C GLY A 80 -3.54 -14.27 -14.81
N PHE A 81 -2.57 -15.17 -14.91
CA PHE A 81 -2.82 -16.62 -15.06
C PHE A 81 -2.59 -17.42 -13.77
N LYS A 82 -1.72 -16.95 -12.87
CA LYS A 82 -1.40 -17.61 -11.59
C LYS A 82 -2.09 -16.90 -10.45
N ASP A 83 -2.67 -17.69 -9.53
CA ASP A 83 -3.22 -17.18 -8.28
C ASP A 83 -2.05 -16.88 -7.31
N GLU A 84 -2.05 -15.67 -6.72
CA GLU A 84 -1.10 -15.24 -5.70
C GLU A 84 -1.87 -14.92 -4.39
N ASP A 85 -1.29 -15.32 -3.26
CA ASP A 85 -1.95 -15.09 -1.97
C ASP A 85 -1.73 -13.66 -1.47
N LEU A 86 -2.62 -12.76 -1.84
CA LEU A 86 -2.60 -11.34 -1.45
C LEU A 86 -3.37 -11.04 -0.16
N ASN A 87 -4.17 -11.99 0.36
CA ASN A 87 -5.00 -11.80 1.54
C ASN A 87 -4.21 -11.99 2.86
N LYS A 88 -3.03 -11.39 2.97
CA LYS A 88 -2.11 -11.58 4.10
C LYS A 88 -2.57 -10.87 5.38
N SER A 89 -3.00 -9.63 5.29
CA SER A 89 -3.40 -8.86 6.47
C SER A 89 -4.80 -8.27 6.30
N PRO A 90 -5.70 -8.40 7.28
CA PRO A 90 -7.03 -7.79 7.24
C PRO A 90 -7.02 -6.32 7.65
N ALA A 91 -5.93 -5.83 8.23
CA ALA A 91 -5.83 -4.50 8.79
C ALA A 91 -4.41 -3.96 8.74
N PHE A 92 -4.32 -2.64 8.79
CA PHE A 92 -3.09 -1.87 8.78
C PHE A 92 -3.11 -0.88 9.95
N GLY A 93 -2.04 -0.83 10.74
CA GLY A 93 -1.90 0.06 11.89
C GLY A 93 -0.81 1.09 11.69
N ARG A 94 -1.03 2.33 12.16
CA ARG A 94 -0.06 3.43 12.02
C ARG A 94 -0.07 4.33 13.25
N LEU A 95 1.10 4.82 13.64
CA LEU A 95 1.25 5.91 14.60
C LEU A 95 1.59 7.18 13.84
N ARG A 96 1.05 8.32 14.29
CA ARG A 96 1.33 9.64 13.72
C ARG A 96 1.69 10.61 14.84
N ALA A 97 2.63 11.51 14.54
CA ALA A 97 2.96 12.65 15.35
C ALA A 97 2.79 13.92 14.52
N ASN A 98 2.12 14.93 15.04
CA ASN A 98 1.90 16.20 14.37
C ASN A 98 2.42 17.34 15.23
N ILE A 99 2.95 18.37 14.61
CA ILE A 99 3.45 19.58 15.27
C ILE A 99 3.03 20.83 14.49
N GLY A 100 2.54 21.84 15.22
CA GLY A 100 2.25 23.16 14.68
C GLY A 100 3.53 23.95 14.37
N LEU A 101 3.58 24.54 13.19
CA LEU A 101 4.67 25.35 12.66
C LEU A 101 4.20 26.81 12.42
N PRO A 102 5.10 27.77 12.21
CA PRO A 102 4.73 29.12 11.78
C PRO A 102 3.87 29.12 10.52
N TRP A 103 3.07 30.19 10.34
CA TRP A 103 2.19 30.42 9.19
C TRP A 103 1.03 29.42 9.08
N ASP A 104 0.55 28.90 10.22
CA ASP A 104 -0.53 27.89 10.29
C ASP A 104 -0.20 26.58 9.55
N LEU A 105 1.09 26.31 9.37
CA LEU A 105 1.53 25.02 8.84
C LEU A 105 1.47 23.95 9.94
N ASN A 106 1.19 22.72 9.53
CA ASN A 106 1.23 21.56 10.41
C ASN A 106 2.08 20.46 9.72
N ALA A 107 3.15 20.04 10.38
CA ALA A 107 3.98 18.93 9.92
C ALA A 107 3.56 17.64 10.60
N GLU A 108 3.52 16.57 9.84
CA GLU A 108 3.19 15.22 10.30
C GLU A 108 4.32 14.25 9.94
N LEU A 109 4.64 13.37 10.89
CA LEU A 109 5.44 12.18 10.67
C LEU A 109 4.59 10.97 11.05
N SER A 110 4.60 9.94 10.22
CA SER A 110 3.89 8.69 10.48
C SER A 110 4.82 7.48 10.35
N TRP A 111 4.53 6.46 11.13
CA TRP A 111 5.32 5.23 11.17
C TRP A 111 4.42 4.03 11.38
N THR A 112 4.66 2.97 10.63
CA THR A 112 3.99 1.69 10.76
C THR A 112 4.90 0.75 11.52
N PRO A 113 4.50 0.29 12.73
CA PRO A 113 5.28 -0.67 13.49
C PRO A 113 5.50 -1.96 12.68
N PRO A 114 6.69 -2.58 12.74
CA PRO A 114 6.99 -3.81 12.02
C PRO A 114 6.36 -5.04 12.71
N LEU A 115 5.07 -4.97 12.99
CA LEU A 115 4.29 -6.05 13.59
C LEU A 115 3.86 -7.01 12.50
N GLN A 116 4.21 -8.27 12.64
CA GLN A 116 3.78 -9.31 11.73
C GLN A 116 2.32 -9.68 12.00
N ILE A 117 1.49 -9.60 10.96
CA ILE A 117 0.10 -10.07 10.97
C ILE A 117 -0.01 -11.16 9.92
N ASN A 118 -0.35 -12.37 10.33
CA ASN A 118 -0.20 -13.58 9.53
C ASN A 118 1.23 -13.65 8.97
N ASP A 119 1.39 -13.62 7.65
CA ASP A 119 2.67 -13.70 6.97
C ASP A 119 3.11 -12.36 6.35
N SER A 120 2.50 -11.26 6.77
CA SER A 120 2.81 -9.91 6.28
C SER A 120 3.45 -9.06 7.37
N LYS A 121 4.56 -8.41 7.05
CA LYS A 121 5.33 -7.57 7.97
C LYS A 121 5.75 -6.27 7.29
N PRO A 122 5.37 -5.09 7.84
CA PRO A 122 5.91 -3.82 7.38
C PRO A 122 7.44 -3.75 7.55
N ASP A 123 8.11 -3.21 6.53
CA ASP A 123 9.55 -3.00 6.52
C ASP A 123 9.88 -1.53 6.29
N HIS A 124 10.35 -0.85 7.36
CA HIS A 124 10.70 0.56 7.35
C HIS A 124 9.64 1.48 6.72
N LEU A 125 8.36 1.19 6.95
CA LEU A 125 7.25 1.92 6.35
C LEU A 125 6.94 3.18 7.17
N TRP A 126 7.26 4.35 6.59
CA TRP A 126 7.07 5.66 7.19
C TRP A 126 6.44 6.64 6.19
N GLY A 127 5.81 7.68 6.70
CA GLY A 127 5.25 8.75 5.89
C GLY A 127 5.49 10.10 6.54
N ALA A 128 5.43 11.13 5.72
CA ALA A 128 5.45 12.52 6.17
C ALA A 128 4.38 13.32 5.44
N ALA A 129 3.94 14.41 6.06
CA ALA A 129 3.04 15.35 5.40
C ALA A 129 3.23 16.77 5.93
N LEU A 130 2.84 17.72 5.09
CA LEU A 130 2.71 19.12 5.44
C LEU A 130 1.32 19.57 5.07
N SER A 131 0.62 20.21 5.99
CA SER A 131 -0.74 20.68 5.76
C SER A 131 -0.94 22.11 6.21
N LYS A 132 -1.94 22.79 5.60
CA LYS A 132 -2.31 24.16 5.90
C LYS A 132 -3.80 24.37 5.76
N PRO A 133 -4.49 25.01 6.72
CA PRO A 133 -5.81 25.56 6.49
C PRO A 133 -5.70 26.76 5.54
N LEU A 134 -6.45 26.73 4.43
CA LEU A 134 -6.51 27.82 3.45
C LEU A 134 -7.64 28.80 3.77
N ILE A 135 -8.78 28.25 4.16
CA ILE A 135 -9.96 29.01 4.59
C ILE A 135 -10.48 28.38 5.87
N ASN A 136 -10.76 29.22 6.86
CA ASN A 136 -11.27 28.76 8.14
C ASN A 136 -12.27 29.80 8.67
N ASN A 137 -13.55 29.65 8.30
CA ASN A 137 -14.64 30.53 8.76
C ASN A 137 -15.61 29.76 9.67
N GLU A 138 -16.71 30.41 10.09
CA GLU A 138 -17.68 29.82 11.01
C GLU A 138 -18.50 28.66 10.41
N LYS A 139 -18.60 28.57 9.09
CA LYS A 139 -19.45 27.59 8.40
C LYS A 139 -18.68 26.42 7.83
N PHE A 140 -17.49 26.67 7.28
CA PHE A 140 -16.67 25.65 6.64
C PHE A 140 -15.18 25.93 6.78
N GLY A 141 -14.38 24.92 6.59
CA GLY A 141 -12.93 24.97 6.46
C GLY A 141 -12.48 24.33 5.17
N LEU A 142 -11.53 24.98 4.48
CA LEU A 142 -10.80 24.43 3.34
C LEU A 142 -9.35 24.25 3.75
N GLY A 143 -8.75 23.08 3.48
CA GLY A 143 -7.37 22.80 3.81
C GLY A 143 -6.66 22.05 2.71
N LEU A 144 -5.36 22.25 2.61
CA LEU A 144 -4.47 21.57 1.67
C LEU A 144 -3.45 20.75 2.46
N ARG A 145 -3.12 19.57 1.95
CA ARG A 145 -2.11 18.68 2.49
C ARG A 145 -1.30 18.09 1.35
N ILE A 146 0.01 18.10 1.48
CA ILE A 146 0.94 17.33 0.65
C ILE A 146 1.49 16.21 1.51
N PHE A 147 1.70 15.04 0.93
CA PHE A 147 2.11 13.86 1.69
C PHE A 147 3.02 12.95 0.87
N LEU A 148 3.76 12.13 1.59
CA LEU A 148 4.53 11.03 1.03
C LEU A 148 4.46 9.81 1.93
N LEU A 149 4.75 8.64 1.35
CA LEU A 149 4.92 7.35 2.01
C LEU A 149 6.10 6.64 1.35
N ARG A 150 6.99 6.09 2.16
CA ARG A 150 8.18 5.34 1.74
C ARG A 150 8.35 4.11 2.61
N GLY A 151 8.87 3.04 2.03
CA GLY A 151 9.17 1.79 2.72
C GLY A 151 8.50 0.61 2.07
N GLY A 152 8.38 -0.50 2.76
CA GLY A 152 7.87 -1.71 2.14
C GLY A 152 7.07 -2.61 3.07
N VAL A 153 6.66 -3.74 2.50
CA VAL A 153 6.03 -4.86 3.20
C VAL A 153 6.66 -6.15 2.67
N ILE A 154 7.03 -7.04 3.57
CA ILE A 154 7.54 -8.37 3.28
C ILE A 154 6.42 -9.37 3.52
N ALA A 155 6.21 -10.30 2.59
CA ALA A 155 5.23 -11.38 2.72
C ALA A 155 5.56 -12.52 1.74
N SER A 156 5.14 -13.75 2.03
CA SER A 156 5.30 -14.91 1.12
C SER A 156 4.10 -14.99 0.16
N VAL A 157 4.11 -14.16 -0.88
CA VAL A 157 3.03 -14.05 -1.87
C VAL A 157 3.17 -15.09 -2.98
N THR A 158 4.35 -15.14 -3.61
CA THR A 158 4.65 -16.00 -4.77
C THR A 158 4.63 -17.48 -4.41
N CYS A 159 5.23 -17.85 -3.26
CA CYS A 159 5.19 -19.19 -2.70
C CYS A 159 4.58 -19.13 -1.29
N SER A 160 3.26 -19.13 -1.22
CA SER A 160 2.52 -19.09 0.04
C SER A 160 2.50 -20.46 0.75
N GLU A 161 2.08 -20.50 2.02
CA GLU A 161 1.97 -21.75 2.79
C GLU A 161 1.04 -22.77 2.12
N ASP A 162 -0.10 -22.34 1.60
CA ASP A 162 -1.03 -23.20 0.87
C ASP A 162 -0.40 -23.77 -0.41
N THR A 163 0.39 -22.95 -1.12
CA THR A 163 1.12 -23.36 -2.32
C THR A 163 2.17 -24.42 -1.99
N VAL A 164 3.00 -24.18 -0.97
CA VAL A 164 4.10 -25.08 -0.57
C VAL A 164 3.58 -26.43 -0.05
N ASN A 165 2.42 -26.44 0.62
CA ASN A 165 1.78 -27.65 1.12
C ASN A 165 1.06 -28.45 0.01
N SER A 166 0.97 -27.94 -1.20
CA SER A 166 0.38 -28.59 -2.37
C SER A 166 1.42 -29.38 -3.15
N ALA A 167 0.99 -30.44 -3.85
CA ALA A 167 1.90 -31.22 -4.67
C ALA A 167 2.59 -30.36 -5.74
N ILE A 168 3.88 -30.52 -5.92
CA ILE A 168 4.70 -29.81 -6.91
C ILE A 168 4.12 -30.02 -8.30
N TYR A 169 4.01 -28.93 -9.09
CA TYR A 169 3.39 -28.88 -10.41
C TYR A 169 1.89 -29.26 -10.46
N SER A 170 1.21 -29.24 -9.31
CA SER A 170 -0.26 -29.26 -9.27
C SER A 170 -0.85 -27.92 -9.70
N LEU A 171 -2.18 -27.84 -9.85
CA LEU A 171 -2.87 -26.59 -10.15
C LEU A 171 -2.67 -25.51 -9.08
N GLN A 172 -2.42 -25.92 -7.82
CA GLN A 172 -2.17 -25.03 -6.70
C GLN A 172 -0.70 -24.66 -6.55
N ASN A 173 0.22 -25.42 -7.13
CA ASN A 173 1.67 -25.22 -7.08
C ASN A 173 2.29 -25.33 -8.47
N THR A 174 1.80 -24.55 -9.40
CA THR A 174 2.24 -24.57 -10.82
C THR A 174 3.70 -24.14 -11.00
N ALA A 175 4.21 -23.29 -10.12
CA ALA A 175 5.60 -22.82 -10.15
C ALA A 175 6.61 -23.82 -9.57
N GLY A 176 6.14 -24.83 -8.83
CA GLY A 176 7.04 -25.80 -8.16
C GLY A 176 7.70 -25.26 -6.91
N CYS A 177 6.95 -24.50 -6.10
CA CYS A 177 7.41 -23.97 -4.81
C CYS A 177 7.77 -25.09 -3.85
N VAL A 178 8.96 -25.05 -3.25
CA VAL A 178 9.45 -26.00 -2.25
C VAL A 178 9.66 -25.39 -0.86
N GLY A 179 9.45 -24.08 -0.72
CA GLY A 179 9.52 -23.31 0.53
C GLY A 179 8.85 -21.96 0.36
N LEU A 180 8.60 -21.27 1.47
CA LEU A 180 7.99 -19.93 1.46
C LEU A 180 8.89 -18.93 0.71
N SER A 181 8.28 -18.03 -0.06
CA SER A 181 9.00 -16.92 -0.67
C SER A 181 9.23 -15.80 0.33
N ASP A 182 10.22 -14.95 0.04
CA ASP A 182 10.53 -13.72 0.79
C ASP A 182 10.34 -12.53 -0.16
N ASP A 183 9.08 -12.29 -0.52
CA ASP A 183 8.74 -11.24 -1.48
C ASP A 183 8.62 -9.90 -0.76
N LYS A 184 9.17 -8.85 -1.36
CA LYS A 184 9.18 -7.51 -0.79
C LYS A 184 8.54 -6.51 -1.75
N LEU A 185 7.41 -5.93 -1.35
CA LEU A 185 6.82 -4.77 -2.02
C LEU A 185 7.46 -3.50 -1.46
N GLN A 186 8.16 -2.74 -2.29
CA GLN A 186 8.61 -1.37 -2.01
C GLN A 186 7.55 -0.38 -2.50
N MET A 187 7.24 0.59 -1.66
CA MET A 187 6.22 1.61 -1.90
C MET A 187 6.87 2.99 -1.90
N ASP A 188 6.70 3.70 -2.99
CA ASP A 188 7.00 5.10 -3.15
C ASP A 188 5.72 5.81 -3.59
N HIS A 189 5.12 6.55 -2.68
CA HIS A 189 3.80 7.16 -2.89
C HIS A 189 3.82 8.59 -2.38
N GLU A 190 3.43 9.53 -3.24
CA GLU A 190 3.36 10.94 -2.90
C GLU A 190 2.15 11.60 -3.53
N GLY A 191 1.63 12.64 -2.89
CA GLY A 191 0.42 13.26 -3.41
C GLY A 191 0.02 14.55 -2.72
N ILE A 192 -1.11 15.06 -3.20
CA ILE A 192 -1.77 16.26 -2.70
C ILE A 192 -3.21 15.90 -2.34
N GLU A 193 -3.69 16.42 -1.22
CA GLU A 193 -5.04 16.17 -0.70
C GLU A 193 -5.70 17.51 -0.34
N LEU A 194 -6.90 17.74 -0.85
CA LEU A 194 -7.74 18.90 -0.57
C LEU A 194 -8.89 18.47 0.35
N PHE A 195 -9.07 19.18 1.45
CA PHE A 195 -10.13 18.95 2.44
C PHE A 195 -11.17 20.05 2.41
N LEU A 196 -12.43 19.65 2.54
CA LEU A 196 -13.55 20.52 2.86
C LEU A 196 -14.22 20.00 4.14
N SER A 197 -14.28 20.80 5.17
CA SER A 197 -14.96 20.48 6.44
C SER A 197 -16.16 21.40 6.67
N PHE A 198 -17.19 20.87 7.33
CA PHE A 198 -18.42 21.58 7.60
C PHE A 198 -18.56 21.79 9.11
N LYS A 199 -18.52 23.06 9.52
CA LYS A 199 -18.65 23.44 10.91
C LYS A 199 -20.12 23.57 11.30
N ASN A 200 -20.46 22.92 12.38
CA ASN A 200 -21.77 23.03 12.99
C ASN A 200 -21.57 23.22 14.51
N ALA A 201 -22.64 23.48 15.23
CA ALA A 201 -22.58 23.63 16.68
C ALA A 201 -22.41 22.30 17.45
N SER A 202 -22.20 21.18 16.76
CA SER A 202 -22.00 19.85 17.38
C SER A 202 -20.52 19.56 17.62
N ALA A 203 -20.23 18.62 18.50
CA ALA A 203 -18.89 18.10 18.73
C ALA A 203 -18.36 17.26 17.55
N ILE A 204 -19.18 17.04 16.52
CA ILE A 204 -18.82 16.27 15.31
C ILE A 204 -18.49 17.25 14.20
N LEU A 205 -17.29 17.11 13.61
CA LEU A 205 -16.82 17.85 12.45
C LEU A 205 -16.80 16.92 11.22
N PRO A 206 -17.83 16.89 10.39
CA PRO A 206 -17.82 16.12 9.14
C PRO A 206 -16.94 16.78 8.08
N TRP A 207 -16.36 15.96 7.22
CA TRP A 207 -15.48 16.42 6.15
C TRP A 207 -15.48 15.48 4.96
N ILE A 208 -15.03 16.01 3.84
CA ILE A 208 -14.73 15.28 2.61
C ILE A 208 -13.31 15.68 2.16
N SER A 209 -12.57 14.76 1.56
CA SER A 209 -11.33 15.08 0.87
C SER A 209 -11.24 14.42 -0.49
N ILE A 210 -10.43 15.03 -1.36
CA ILE A 210 -10.02 14.49 -2.65
C ILE A 210 -8.50 14.54 -2.68
N ALA A 211 -7.88 13.41 -2.99
CA ALA A 211 -6.43 13.30 -3.16
C ALA A 211 -6.10 12.85 -4.58
N THR A 212 -5.01 13.36 -5.11
CA THR A 212 -4.33 12.81 -6.28
C THR A 212 -2.91 12.46 -5.88
N SER A 213 -2.42 11.31 -6.33
CA SER A 213 -1.11 10.82 -5.93
C SER A 213 -0.44 10.00 -7.01
N ASN A 214 0.88 10.07 -7.04
CA ASN A 214 1.73 9.21 -7.84
C ASN A 214 2.16 8.01 -7.01
N ILE A 215 2.18 6.86 -7.64
CA ILE A 215 2.66 5.60 -7.08
C ILE A 215 3.82 5.15 -7.95
N ASP A 216 4.95 4.83 -7.33
CA ASP A 216 6.11 4.20 -7.95
C ASP A 216 6.52 3.03 -7.08
N ASN A 217 6.20 1.82 -7.53
CA ASN A 217 6.32 0.60 -6.77
C ASN A 217 7.26 -0.38 -7.42
N SER A 218 7.92 -1.20 -6.58
CA SER A 218 8.60 -2.40 -7.06
C SER A 218 8.31 -3.59 -6.16
N VAL A 219 8.25 -4.78 -6.74
CA VAL A 219 8.18 -6.05 -6.02
C VAL A 219 9.45 -6.83 -6.32
N GLU A 220 10.23 -7.09 -5.28
CA GLU A 220 11.35 -8.02 -5.32
C GLU A 220 10.80 -9.41 -4.98
N ILE A 221 10.88 -10.35 -5.93
CA ILE A 221 10.49 -11.75 -5.77
C ILE A 221 11.73 -12.54 -5.38
N ASP A 222 11.63 -13.35 -4.32
CA ASP A 222 12.68 -14.31 -3.93
C ASP A 222 12.03 -15.64 -3.52
N ALA A 223 11.80 -16.52 -4.51
CA ALA A 223 11.02 -17.75 -4.36
C ALA A 223 11.87 -19.01 -4.53
N PRO A 224 11.89 -19.94 -3.55
CA PRO A 224 12.57 -21.22 -3.67
C PRO A 224 11.70 -22.21 -4.46
N LEU A 225 12.17 -22.60 -5.64
CA LEU A 225 11.53 -23.54 -6.54
C LEU A 225 12.30 -24.86 -6.58
N GLU A 226 11.66 -25.95 -7.01
CA GLU A 226 12.31 -27.27 -7.19
C GLU A 226 13.55 -27.20 -8.11
N VAL A 227 13.46 -26.37 -9.16
CA VAL A 227 14.54 -26.21 -10.15
C VAL A 227 15.56 -25.12 -9.76
N GLY A 228 15.49 -24.58 -8.54
CA GLY A 228 16.40 -23.53 -8.06
C GLY A 228 15.67 -22.39 -7.35
N ARG A 229 16.19 -21.18 -7.47
CA ARG A 229 15.62 -19.99 -6.82
C ARG A 229 15.28 -18.95 -7.87
N GLU A 230 14.02 -18.54 -7.92
CA GLU A 230 13.58 -17.42 -8.76
C GLU A 230 13.89 -16.10 -8.05
N ARG A 231 14.52 -15.19 -8.78
CA ARG A 231 14.74 -13.80 -8.36
C ARG A 231 14.40 -12.88 -9.49
N ALA A 232 13.45 -12.01 -9.26
CA ALA A 232 12.98 -11.04 -10.23
C ALA A 232 12.56 -9.76 -9.53
N THR A 233 12.61 -8.64 -10.23
CA THR A 233 12.04 -7.39 -9.76
C THR A 233 11.03 -6.89 -10.78
N ILE A 234 9.82 -6.61 -10.31
CA ILE A 234 8.73 -6.06 -11.12
C ILE A 234 8.51 -4.62 -10.68
N TYR A 235 8.49 -3.69 -11.65
CA TYR A 235 8.24 -2.27 -11.42
C TYR A 235 6.90 -1.86 -12.01
N SER A 236 6.19 -0.98 -11.32
CA SER A 236 4.97 -0.35 -11.83
C SER A 236 4.84 1.07 -11.31
N SER A 237 4.48 1.99 -12.18
CA SER A 237 4.22 3.39 -11.81
C SER A 237 2.90 3.87 -12.39
N GLY A 238 2.22 4.76 -11.66
CA GLY A 238 0.93 5.29 -12.09
C GLY A 238 0.42 6.39 -11.19
N THR A 239 -0.79 6.87 -11.49
CA THR A 239 -1.46 7.92 -10.72
C THR A 239 -2.79 7.39 -10.20
N THR A 240 -3.10 7.68 -8.95
CA THR A 240 -4.39 7.34 -8.34
C THR A 240 -5.12 8.58 -7.86
N GLN A 241 -6.44 8.47 -7.80
CA GLN A 241 -7.31 9.46 -7.21
C GLN A 241 -8.12 8.82 -6.09
N THR A 242 -8.20 9.48 -4.94
CA THR A 242 -8.93 8.96 -3.79
C THR A 242 -9.92 10.00 -3.29
N ILE A 243 -11.13 9.58 -3.03
CA ILE A 243 -12.15 10.38 -2.35
C ILE A 243 -12.32 9.80 -0.95
N SER A 244 -12.32 10.66 0.07
CA SER A 244 -12.56 10.24 1.45
C SER A 244 -13.69 11.04 2.07
N LEU A 245 -14.48 10.37 2.89
CA LEU A 245 -15.51 10.96 3.73
C LEU A 245 -15.21 10.60 5.18
N GLY A 246 -15.31 11.56 6.08
CA GLY A 246 -15.01 11.29 7.46
C GLY A 246 -15.64 12.28 8.43
N PHE A 247 -15.39 12.02 9.69
CA PHE A 247 -15.72 12.94 10.77
C PHE A 247 -14.70 12.87 11.89
N ASN A 248 -14.58 13.97 12.62
CA ASN A 248 -13.85 14.05 13.86
C ASN A 248 -14.83 14.30 14.98
N TYR A 249 -14.64 13.63 16.09
CA TYR A 249 -15.44 13.77 17.30
C TYR A 249 -14.52 14.08 18.49
N ASP A 250 -14.66 15.29 19.07
CA ASP A 250 -13.93 15.67 20.25
C ASP A 250 -14.60 15.03 21.49
N ILE A 251 -13.96 13.98 22.04
CA ILE A 251 -14.41 13.26 23.24
C ILE A 251 -14.19 14.14 24.48
N ARG A 252 -13.05 14.83 24.52
CA ARG A 252 -12.64 15.82 25.53
C ARG A 252 -11.75 16.85 24.87
N GLU A 253 -11.37 17.90 25.56
CA GLU A 253 -10.49 18.97 25.06
C GLU A 253 -9.22 18.44 24.38
N ASN A 254 -8.63 17.38 24.93
CA ASN A 254 -7.37 16.83 24.44
C ASN A 254 -7.53 15.50 23.68
N TRP A 255 -8.73 14.94 23.56
CA TRP A 255 -8.96 13.64 22.94
C TRP A 255 -9.97 13.73 21.81
N SER A 256 -9.62 13.24 20.65
CA SER A 256 -10.57 13.11 19.52
C SER A 256 -10.54 11.74 18.89
N LEU A 257 -11.70 11.28 18.48
CA LEU A 257 -11.91 10.12 17.63
C LEU A 257 -12.06 10.60 16.18
N ASN A 258 -11.37 9.93 15.29
CA ASN A 258 -11.44 10.18 13.84
C ASN A 258 -11.98 8.92 13.16
N ALA A 259 -12.92 9.06 12.26
CA ALA A 259 -13.38 7.97 11.42
C ALA A 259 -13.50 8.45 9.98
N ALA A 260 -13.09 7.61 9.04
CA ALA A 260 -13.17 7.91 7.62
C ALA A 260 -13.39 6.65 6.79
N SER A 261 -14.02 6.80 5.64
CA SER A 261 -14.03 5.82 4.57
C SER A 261 -13.40 6.43 3.33
N SER A 262 -12.57 5.68 2.64
CA SER A 262 -11.90 6.12 1.43
C SER A 262 -12.23 5.19 0.26
N TYR A 263 -12.37 5.76 -0.91
CA TYR A 263 -12.59 5.08 -2.18
C TYR A 263 -11.53 5.51 -3.19
N THR A 264 -10.85 4.53 -3.77
CA THR A 264 -9.88 4.74 -4.85
C THR A 264 -10.30 3.87 -6.04
N PRO A 265 -10.69 4.48 -7.16
CA PRO A 265 -10.93 3.72 -8.38
C PRO A 265 -9.60 3.11 -8.86
N LEU A 266 -9.58 1.81 -9.00
CA LEU A 266 -8.50 1.03 -9.60
C LEU A 266 -9.12 0.14 -10.66
N ASP A 267 -8.37 -0.14 -11.72
CA ASP A 267 -8.77 -1.00 -12.81
C ASP A 267 -7.65 -1.99 -13.14
N ALA A 268 -8.01 -3.22 -13.48
CA ALA A 268 -7.07 -4.26 -13.84
C ALA A 268 -7.44 -4.90 -15.18
N GLN A 269 -6.54 -4.78 -16.15
CA GLN A 269 -6.70 -5.42 -17.47
C GLN A 269 -6.31 -6.90 -17.37
N ARG A 270 -7.27 -7.78 -17.12
CA ARG A 270 -7.05 -9.22 -17.04
C ARG A 270 -7.23 -9.91 -18.39
N PRO A 271 -6.49 -11.00 -18.68
CA PRO A 271 -6.63 -11.76 -19.94
C PRO A 271 -8.02 -12.35 -20.17
N ARG A 272 -8.77 -12.55 -19.11
CA ARG A 272 -10.18 -12.97 -19.15
C ARG A 272 -11.00 -11.82 -18.63
N ASP A 273 -12.01 -11.42 -19.40
CA ASP A 273 -12.99 -10.41 -19.00
C ASP A 273 -13.83 -10.95 -17.83
N THR A 274 -13.24 -10.92 -16.66
CA THR A 274 -13.89 -11.15 -15.39
C THR A 274 -14.31 -9.79 -14.88
N SER A 275 -15.54 -9.40 -15.09
CA SER A 275 -16.13 -8.15 -14.60
C SER A 275 -16.16 -8.11 -13.06
N GLY A 276 -14.98 -7.93 -12.47
CA GLY A 276 -14.79 -7.74 -11.04
C GLY A 276 -14.80 -6.25 -10.68
N ASN A 277 -15.20 -5.94 -9.46
CA ASN A 277 -14.99 -4.60 -8.92
C ASN A 277 -13.57 -4.49 -8.38
N ASP A 278 -12.65 -3.96 -9.17
CA ASP A 278 -11.23 -3.81 -8.83
C ASP A 278 -10.92 -2.59 -7.95
N ASN A 279 -11.95 -1.79 -7.65
CA ASN A 279 -11.82 -0.59 -6.85
C ASN A 279 -11.43 -0.89 -5.40
N PHE A 280 -10.66 0.00 -4.82
CA PHE A 280 -10.26 -0.09 -3.42
C PHE A 280 -11.22 0.71 -2.51
N TRP A 281 -11.66 0.07 -1.42
CA TRP A 281 -12.42 0.69 -0.35
C TRP A 281 -11.80 0.36 1.00
N ASN A 282 -11.69 1.35 1.87
CA ASN A 282 -11.32 1.07 3.26
C ASN A 282 -12.08 1.94 4.25
N VAL A 283 -12.03 1.50 5.52
CA VAL A 283 -12.48 2.26 6.68
C VAL A 283 -11.28 2.48 7.59
N LYS A 284 -11.13 3.70 8.08
CA LYS A 284 -10.07 4.11 9.01
C LYS A 284 -10.68 4.60 10.31
N LEU A 285 -10.08 4.19 11.41
CA LEU A 285 -10.39 4.69 12.75
C LEU A 285 -9.10 5.23 13.36
N GLY A 286 -9.18 6.36 14.03
CA GLY A 286 -8.03 6.98 14.67
C GLY A 286 -8.40 7.57 16.03
N LEU A 287 -7.50 7.47 16.96
CA LEU A 287 -7.56 8.13 18.26
C LEU A 287 -6.41 9.12 18.36
N THR A 288 -6.71 10.38 18.63
CA THR A 288 -5.73 11.46 18.71
C THR A 288 -5.71 12.06 20.10
N VAL A 289 -4.51 12.29 20.63
CA VAL A 289 -4.27 13.02 21.89
C VAL A 289 -3.49 14.28 21.56
N ARG A 290 -3.93 15.44 22.04
CA ARG A 290 -3.31 16.76 21.88
C ARG A 290 -2.65 17.20 23.18
N TYR A 291 -1.52 17.88 23.06
CA TYR A 291 -0.71 18.38 24.19
C TYR A 291 -0.41 19.85 24.00
#